data_4c31ea3f919968252b9a05ab696e2f81
#
_entry.id   4c31ea3f919968252b9a05ab696e2f81
#
_cell.length_a   1.000
_cell.length_b   1.000
_cell.length_c   1.000
_cell.angle_alpha   90.00
_cell.angle_beta   90.00
_cell.angle_gamma   90.00
#
_symmetry.space_group_name_H-M   'P 1'
#
loop_
_entity.id
_entity.type
_entity.pdbx_description
1 polymer ?
#
loop_
_entity_poly.entity_id
_entity_poly.type
_entity_poly.pdbx_seq_one_letter_code
_entity_poly.pdbx_strand_id
1 'polypeptide(L)'
;SIALSILMFVIGIIFIIEPEASFNTITYILAIVLIINGIYFLFEKETSIFFTGFITFGVVEILLGVVMFLNPDIVKTLFPIVTGIIMISKSAIDLRFSFLLNKNGYSNWLGLAICAVISIACGLIIIFYPSIGTVALTTYLGILITVYSVSNIIDTIMFKKNINEIAKLLDK
;
A
#
# COMPACT_ATOMS: atom_id res chain seq x y z
N SER A 1 -20.64 -0.42 8.08
CA SER A 1 -21.93 -0.91 7.56
C SER A 1 -21.66 -2.06 6.59
N ILE A 2 -22.50 -3.10 6.63
CA ILE A 2 -22.33 -4.33 5.82
C ILE A 2 -22.22 -3.99 4.33
N ALA A 3 -22.98 -3.02 3.84
CA ALA A 3 -22.91 -2.58 2.44
C ALA A 3 -21.50 -2.12 2.03
N LEU A 4 -20.79 -1.38 2.88
CA LEU A 4 -19.42 -0.94 2.62
C LEU A 4 -18.46 -2.13 2.58
N SER A 5 -18.62 -3.10 3.46
CA SER A 5 -17.78 -4.30 3.50
C SER A 5 -18.00 -5.19 2.26
N ILE A 6 -19.24 -5.30 1.77
CA ILE A 6 -19.54 -6.00 0.53
C ILE A 6 -18.90 -5.28 -0.67
N LEU A 7 -18.98 -3.95 -0.72
CA LEU A 7 -18.34 -3.17 -1.76
C LEU A 7 -16.81 -3.35 -1.75
N MET A 8 -16.18 -3.31 -0.58
CA MET A 8 -14.75 -3.59 -0.43
C MET A 8 -14.40 -5.01 -0.86
N PHE A 9 -15.25 -5.99 -0.56
CA PHE A 9 -15.04 -7.37 -0.99
C PHE A 9 -15.01 -7.49 -2.51
N VAL A 10 -15.97 -6.87 -3.20
CA VAL A 10 -16.03 -6.84 -4.67
C VAL A 10 -14.79 -6.17 -5.26
N ILE A 11 -14.38 -5.02 -4.70
CA ILE A 11 -13.15 -4.32 -5.13
C ILE A 11 -11.93 -5.21 -4.95
N GLY A 12 -11.80 -5.89 -3.81
CA GLY A 12 -10.68 -6.80 -3.56
C GLY A 12 -10.59 -7.94 -4.58
N ILE A 13 -11.73 -8.50 -4.97
CA ILE A 13 -11.80 -9.54 -6.01
C ILE A 13 -11.38 -8.97 -7.38
N ILE A 14 -11.84 -7.79 -7.75
CA ILE A 14 -11.45 -7.14 -9.02
C ILE A 14 -9.94 -6.92 -9.08
N PHE A 15 -9.31 -6.53 -7.96
CA PHE A 15 -7.86 -6.35 -7.87
C PHE A 15 -7.07 -7.64 -8.06
N ILE A 16 -7.66 -8.80 -7.72
CA ILE A 16 -7.04 -10.10 -7.94
C ILE A 16 -7.22 -10.56 -9.39
N ILE A 17 -8.38 -10.30 -9.99
CA ILE A 17 -8.70 -10.77 -11.35
C ILE A 17 -8.01 -9.91 -12.42
N GLU A 18 -8.06 -8.58 -12.25
CA GLU A 18 -7.50 -7.61 -13.21
C GLU A 18 -6.51 -6.65 -12.52
N PRO A 19 -5.33 -7.12 -12.12
CA PRO A 19 -4.39 -6.31 -11.35
C PRO A 19 -3.85 -5.10 -12.11
N GLU A 20 -3.64 -5.20 -13.42
CA GLU A 20 -3.12 -4.09 -14.22
C GLU A 20 -4.14 -2.96 -14.39
N ALA A 21 -5.40 -3.30 -14.68
CA ALA A 21 -6.48 -2.33 -14.80
C ALA A 21 -6.77 -1.66 -13.45
N SER A 22 -6.73 -2.45 -12.37
CA SER A 22 -6.90 -1.96 -11.01
C SER A 22 -5.78 -1.00 -10.60
N PHE A 23 -4.53 -1.29 -10.96
CA PHE A 23 -3.40 -0.39 -10.71
C PHE A 23 -3.57 0.95 -11.41
N ASN A 24 -4.01 0.95 -12.67
CA ASN A 24 -4.32 2.19 -13.40
C ASN A 24 -5.40 3.00 -12.68
N THR A 25 -6.47 2.35 -12.23
CA THR A 25 -7.56 3.01 -11.51
C THR A 25 -7.06 3.66 -10.23
N ILE A 26 -6.23 2.96 -9.45
CA ILE A 26 -5.58 3.53 -8.25
C ILE A 26 -4.72 4.72 -8.63
N THR A 27 -3.92 4.61 -9.69
CA THR A 27 -3.05 5.69 -10.16
C THR A 27 -3.83 6.94 -10.52
N TYR A 28 -4.98 6.81 -11.23
CA TYR A 28 -5.85 7.95 -11.54
C TYR A 28 -6.46 8.58 -10.27
N ILE A 29 -6.93 7.75 -9.32
CA ILE A 29 -7.47 8.26 -8.06
C ILE A 29 -6.39 9.03 -7.28
N LEU A 30 -5.18 8.47 -7.17
CA LEU A 30 -4.05 9.14 -6.50
C LEU A 30 -3.65 10.43 -7.21
N ALA A 31 -3.64 10.46 -8.55
CA ALA A 31 -3.35 11.64 -9.33
C ALA A 31 -4.34 12.77 -9.03
N ILE A 32 -5.64 12.47 -8.99
CA ILE A 32 -6.70 13.43 -8.66
C ILE A 32 -6.53 13.94 -7.22
N VAL A 33 -6.26 13.04 -6.26
CA VAL A 33 -6.05 13.41 -4.86
C VAL A 33 -4.84 14.33 -4.72
N LEU A 34 -3.72 14.04 -5.39
CA LEU A 34 -2.53 14.88 -5.39
C LEU A 34 -2.80 16.27 -5.97
N ILE A 35 -3.55 16.35 -7.07
CA ILE A 35 -3.92 17.64 -7.68
C ILE A 35 -4.78 18.46 -6.71
N ILE A 36 -5.80 17.85 -6.10
CA ILE A 36 -6.69 18.52 -5.15
C ILE A 36 -5.90 18.99 -3.92
N ASN A 37 -5.05 18.11 -3.36
CA ASN A 37 -4.24 18.43 -2.20
C ASN A 37 -3.22 19.53 -2.50
N GLY A 38 -2.55 19.46 -3.65
CA GLY A 38 -1.62 20.50 -4.09
C GLY A 38 -2.31 21.87 -4.30
N ILE A 39 -3.53 21.88 -4.85
CA ILE A 39 -4.35 23.10 -4.96
C ILE A 39 -4.68 23.63 -3.56
N TYR A 40 -5.07 22.76 -2.63
CA TYR A 40 -5.34 23.15 -1.25
C TYR A 40 -4.13 23.85 -0.61
N PHE A 41 -2.92 23.29 -0.74
CA PHE A 41 -1.69 23.90 -0.25
C PHE A 41 -1.36 25.26 -0.88
N LEU A 42 -1.77 25.52 -2.13
CA LEU A 42 -1.59 26.82 -2.77
C LEU A 42 -2.53 27.90 -2.20
N PHE A 43 -3.71 27.49 -1.73
CA PHE A 43 -4.72 28.42 -1.17
C PHE A 43 -4.63 28.60 0.34
N GLU A 44 -3.88 27.76 1.04
CA GLU A 44 -3.72 27.84 2.48
C GLU A 44 -2.82 29.04 2.86
N LYS A 45 -3.47 30.08 3.40
CA LYS A 45 -2.83 31.34 3.82
C LYS A 45 -2.41 31.28 5.29
N GLU A 46 -1.58 30.36 5.73
CA GLU A 46 -1.01 30.46 7.07
C GLU A 46 0.30 31.26 7.09
N THR A 47 0.32 32.27 7.96
CA THR A 47 1.38 33.31 8.12
C THR A 47 2.57 32.75 8.90
N SER A 48 3.29 31.76 8.36
CA SER A 48 4.46 31.19 9.02
C SER A 48 5.69 31.25 8.12
N ILE A 49 6.88 31.34 8.74
CA ILE A 49 8.18 31.33 8.09
C ILE A 49 8.40 30.06 7.23
N PHE A 50 7.64 29.00 7.48
CA PHE A 50 7.60 27.77 6.68
C PHE A 50 6.75 27.85 5.40
N PHE A 51 6.08 29.00 5.15
CA PHE A 51 5.13 29.18 4.05
C PHE A 51 5.73 28.94 2.66
N THR A 52 6.97 29.34 2.43
CA THR A 52 7.66 29.08 1.14
C THR A 52 7.83 27.59 0.87
N GLY A 53 8.01 26.79 1.90
CA GLY A 53 8.09 25.33 1.78
C GLY A 53 6.76 24.69 1.34
N PHE A 54 5.63 25.12 1.91
CA PHE A 54 4.30 24.55 1.60
C PHE A 54 3.87 24.87 0.16
N ILE A 55 4.10 26.07 -0.34
CA ILE A 55 3.83 26.42 -1.75
C ILE A 55 4.65 25.53 -2.70
N THR A 56 5.94 25.34 -2.38
CA THR A 56 6.80 24.48 -3.20
C THR A 56 6.30 23.04 -3.22
N PHE A 57 5.87 22.50 -2.08
CA PHE A 57 5.25 21.16 -2.01
C PHE A 57 3.95 21.09 -2.80
N GLY A 58 3.07 22.09 -2.70
CA GLY A 58 1.82 22.14 -3.46
C GLY A 58 2.05 22.15 -4.98
N VAL A 59 3.02 22.92 -5.45
CA VAL A 59 3.40 22.93 -6.89
C VAL A 59 3.94 21.56 -7.32
N VAL A 60 4.80 20.94 -6.52
CA VAL A 60 5.37 19.62 -6.81
C VAL A 60 4.25 18.55 -6.83
N GLU A 61 3.30 18.59 -5.90
CA GLU A 61 2.17 17.65 -5.86
C GLU A 61 1.27 17.79 -7.09
N ILE A 62 0.97 19.02 -7.53
CA ILE A 62 0.19 19.25 -8.75
C ILE A 62 0.94 18.72 -9.97
N LEU A 63 2.22 19.01 -10.10
CA LEU A 63 3.03 18.53 -11.23
C LEU A 63 3.08 17.00 -11.27
N LEU A 64 3.31 16.36 -10.13
CA LEU A 64 3.29 14.89 -10.02
C LEU A 64 1.91 14.33 -10.36
N GLY A 65 0.83 14.90 -9.83
CA GLY A 65 -0.53 14.48 -10.13
C GLY A 65 -0.86 14.60 -11.62
N VAL A 66 -0.49 15.68 -12.27
CA VAL A 66 -0.68 15.87 -13.72
C VAL A 66 0.13 14.84 -14.52
N VAL A 67 1.38 14.61 -14.19
CA VAL A 67 2.21 13.60 -14.87
C VAL A 67 1.62 12.20 -14.70
N MET A 68 1.18 11.84 -13.50
CA MET A 68 0.52 10.55 -13.22
C MET A 68 -0.79 10.40 -13.99
N PHE A 69 -1.55 11.48 -14.12
CA PHE A 69 -2.83 11.47 -14.85
C PHE A 69 -2.64 11.31 -16.35
N LEU A 70 -1.65 12.00 -16.92
CA LEU A 70 -1.37 11.95 -18.37
C LEU A 70 -0.67 10.65 -18.79
N ASN A 71 0.17 10.07 -17.92
CA ASN A 71 0.99 8.91 -18.23
C ASN A 71 1.01 7.90 -17.06
N PRO A 72 -0.07 7.14 -16.82
CA PRO A 72 -0.12 6.15 -15.74
C PRO A 72 0.92 5.03 -15.91
N ASP A 73 1.38 4.77 -17.13
CA ASP A 73 2.41 3.74 -17.42
C ASP A 73 3.78 4.09 -16.83
N ILE A 74 4.08 5.39 -16.65
CA ILE A 74 5.28 5.82 -15.93
C ILE A 74 5.23 5.32 -14.49
N VAL A 75 4.08 5.42 -13.83
CA VAL A 75 3.90 4.97 -12.45
C VAL A 75 3.99 3.46 -12.35
N LYS A 76 3.40 2.72 -13.31
CA LYS A 76 3.51 1.25 -13.38
C LYS A 76 4.95 0.78 -13.46
N THR A 77 5.83 1.58 -14.07
CA THR A 77 7.23 1.22 -14.22
C THR A 77 8.06 1.70 -13.05
N LEU A 78 7.92 2.96 -12.64
CA LEU A 78 8.74 3.55 -11.59
C LEU A 78 8.42 3.02 -10.20
N PHE A 79 7.14 2.81 -9.87
CA PHE A 79 6.74 2.41 -8.54
C PHE A 79 7.29 1.02 -8.14
N PRO A 80 7.19 -0.03 -8.98
CA PRO A 80 7.83 -1.31 -8.70
C PRO A 80 9.36 -1.21 -8.63
N ILE A 81 10.01 -0.43 -9.51
CA ILE A 81 11.46 -0.25 -9.49
C ILE A 81 11.91 0.35 -8.15
N VAL A 82 11.26 1.42 -7.69
CA VAL A 82 11.55 2.03 -6.39
C VAL A 82 11.33 1.03 -5.25
N THR A 83 10.24 0.27 -5.30
CA THR A 83 9.95 -0.79 -4.33
C THR A 83 11.04 -1.86 -4.33
N GLY A 84 11.50 -2.30 -5.51
CA GLY A 84 12.59 -3.26 -5.65
C GLY A 84 13.91 -2.75 -5.05
N ILE A 85 14.25 -1.48 -5.29
CA ILE A 85 15.44 -0.84 -4.69
C ILE A 85 15.34 -0.80 -3.16
N ILE A 86 14.19 -0.44 -2.62
CA ILE A 86 13.95 -0.42 -1.16
C ILE A 86 14.06 -1.84 -0.59
N MET A 87 13.48 -2.85 -1.25
CA MET A 87 13.58 -4.24 -0.84
C MET A 87 15.02 -4.71 -0.79
N ILE A 88 15.83 -4.44 -1.83
CA ILE A 88 17.24 -4.82 -1.87
C ILE A 88 18.01 -4.12 -0.77
N SER A 89 17.80 -2.82 -0.58
CA SER A 89 18.47 -2.02 0.45
C SER A 89 18.19 -2.55 1.86
N LYS A 90 16.92 -2.87 2.15
CA LYS A 90 16.50 -3.47 3.43
C LYS A 90 17.13 -4.86 3.61
N SER A 91 17.06 -5.70 2.59
CA SER A 91 17.59 -7.06 2.65
C SER A 91 19.11 -7.10 2.80
N ALA A 92 19.83 -6.13 2.25
CA ALA A 92 21.27 -5.99 2.48
C ALA A 92 21.58 -5.70 3.96
N ILE A 93 20.75 -4.87 4.60
CA ILE A 93 20.86 -4.62 6.06
C ILE A 93 20.54 -5.90 6.84
N ASP A 94 19.47 -6.61 6.50
CA ASP A 94 19.06 -7.85 7.16
C ASP A 94 20.15 -8.94 7.02
N LEU A 95 20.78 -9.03 5.85
CA LEU A 95 21.89 -9.94 5.62
C LEU A 95 23.11 -9.61 6.50
N ARG A 96 23.46 -8.32 6.59
CA ARG A 96 24.52 -7.86 7.48
C ARG A 96 24.20 -8.17 8.94
N PHE A 97 22.95 -8.00 9.35
CA PHE A 97 22.49 -8.31 10.70
C PHE A 97 22.54 -9.82 10.98
N SER A 98 22.19 -10.65 10.00
CA SER A 98 22.32 -12.11 10.08
C SER A 98 23.76 -12.55 10.34
N PHE A 99 24.73 -11.99 9.62
CA PHE A 99 26.15 -12.29 9.87
C PHE A 99 26.62 -11.88 11.26
N LEU A 100 26.10 -10.76 11.79
CA LEU A 100 26.39 -10.31 13.14
C LEU A 100 25.85 -11.29 14.20
N LEU A 101 24.61 -11.79 14.00
CA LEU A 101 24.01 -12.81 14.84
C LEU A 101 24.82 -14.12 14.85
N ASN A 102 25.29 -14.56 13.69
CA ASN A 102 26.15 -15.73 13.56
C ASN A 102 27.44 -15.57 14.38
N LYS A 103 28.09 -14.40 14.28
CA LYS A 103 29.32 -14.09 15.03
C LYS A 103 29.12 -14.12 16.54
N ASN A 104 27.92 -13.81 17.02
CA ASN A 104 27.56 -13.83 18.45
C ASN A 104 26.96 -15.17 18.93
N GLY A 105 26.96 -16.22 18.09
CA GLY A 105 26.52 -17.57 18.45
C GLY A 105 25.01 -17.78 18.53
N TYR A 106 24.19 -16.90 17.96
CA TYR A 106 22.73 -17.08 17.91
C TYR A 106 22.33 -18.09 16.84
N SER A 107 21.47 -19.06 17.20
CA SER A 107 21.09 -20.18 16.33
C SER A 107 20.21 -19.76 15.11
N ASN A 108 19.46 -18.65 15.19
CA ASN A 108 18.45 -18.29 14.19
C ASN A 108 18.98 -17.41 13.04
N TRP A 109 20.30 -17.21 12.93
CA TRP A 109 20.89 -16.36 11.87
C TRP A 109 20.66 -16.89 10.46
N LEU A 110 20.62 -18.22 10.31
CA LEU A 110 20.47 -18.87 8.98
C LEU A 110 19.10 -18.55 8.36
N GLY A 111 18.02 -18.58 9.15
CA GLY A 111 16.68 -18.23 8.69
C GLY A 111 16.62 -16.79 8.16
N LEU A 112 17.20 -15.84 8.90
CA LEU A 112 17.27 -14.45 8.48
C LEU A 112 18.11 -14.27 7.22
N ALA A 113 19.24 -14.99 7.09
CA ALA A 113 20.09 -14.96 5.89
C ALA A 113 19.35 -15.46 4.67
N ILE A 114 18.65 -16.59 4.76
CA ILE A 114 17.89 -17.17 3.65
C ILE A 114 16.78 -16.21 3.21
N CYS A 115 16.00 -15.65 4.16
CA CYS A 115 14.96 -14.67 3.85
C CYS A 115 15.54 -13.42 3.16
N ALA A 116 16.69 -12.92 3.62
CA ALA A 116 17.35 -11.77 3.02
C ALA A 116 17.80 -12.04 1.58
N VAL A 117 18.39 -13.22 1.31
CA VAL A 117 18.82 -13.60 -0.03
C VAL A 117 17.63 -13.75 -0.99
N ILE A 118 16.54 -14.39 -0.53
CA ILE A 118 15.30 -14.50 -1.32
C ILE A 118 14.72 -13.11 -1.62
N SER A 119 14.71 -12.22 -0.65
CA SER A 119 14.20 -10.85 -0.83
C SER A 119 15.05 -10.05 -1.81
N ILE A 120 16.38 -10.21 -1.82
CA ILE A 120 17.26 -9.59 -2.81
C ILE A 120 16.93 -10.12 -4.21
N ALA A 121 16.77 -11.44 -4.36
CA ALA A 121 16.41 -12.05 -5.64
C ALA A 121 15.05 -11.54 -6.15
N CYS A 122 14.04 -11.48 -5.29
CA CYS A 122 12.73 -10.90 -5.62
C CYS A 122 12.84 -9.42 -6.02
N GLY A 123 13.61 -8.62 -5.29
CA GLY A 123 13.84 -7.22 -5.60
C GLY A 123 14.50 -7.02 -6.97
N LEU A 124 15.48 -7.86 -7.33
CA LEU A 124 16.10 -7.84 -8.66
C LEU A 124 15.09 -8.19 -9.75
N ILE A 125 14.28 -9.24 -9.56
CA ILE A 125 13.23 -9.60 -10.52
C ILE A 125 12.27 -8.44 -10.77
N ILE A 126 11.85 -7.75 -9.72
CA ILE A 126 10.95 -6.60 -9.82
C ILE A 126 11.60 -5.44 -10.59
N ILE A 127 12.90 -5.18 -10.41
CA ILE A 127 13.62 -4.13 -11.13
C ILE A 127 13.75 -4.46 -12.62
N PHE A 128 14.07 -5.70 -12.97
CA PHE A 128 14.20 -6.10 -14.37
C PHE A 128 12.86 -6.30 -15.09
N TYR A 129 11.82 -6.66 -14.35
CA TYR A 129 10.46 -6.91 -14.87
C TYR A 129 9.43 -6.16 -14.05
N PRO A 130 9.30 -4.81 -14.21
CA PRO A 130 8.40 -3.99 -13.40
C PRO A 130 6.93 -4.41 -13.48
N SER A 131 6.49 -4.95 -14.61
CA SER A 131 5.12 -5.47 -14.78
C SER A 131 4.79 -6.59 -13.78
N ILE A 132 5.73 -7.49 -13.52
CA ILE A 132 5.55 -8.54 -12.49
C ILE A 132 5.38 -7.89 -11.11
N GLY A 133 6.16 -6.85 -10.81
CA GLY A 133 6.05 -6.09 -9.57
C GLY A 133 4.69 -5.42 -9.42
N THR A 134 4.19 -4.78 -10.48
CA THR A 134 2.85 -4.15 -10.48
C THR A 134 1.75 -5.17 -10.22
N VAL A 135 1.75 -6.29 -10.94
CA VAL A 135 0.78 -7.38 -10.76
C VAL A 135 0.85 -7.93 -9.33
N ALA A 136 2.06 -8.25 -8.85
CA ALA A 136 2.25 -8.81 -7.52
C ALA A 136 1.74 -7.86 -6.40
N LEU A 137 2.08 -6.57 -6.48
CA LEU A 137 1.64 -5.57 -5.51
C LEU A 137 0.12 -5.39 -5.50
N THR A 138 -0.49 -5.29 -6.69
CA THR A 138 -1.95 -5.09 -6.81
C THR A 138 -2.72 -6.33 -6.36
N THR A 139 -2.27 -7.52 -6.74
CA THR A 139 -2.87 -8.78 -6.28
C THR A 139 -2.76 -8.92 -4.77
N TYR A 140 -1.60 -8.59 -4.19
CA TYR A 140 -1.41 -8.58 -2.73
C TYR A 140 -2.38 -7.64 -2.03
N LEU A 141 -2.54 -6.41 -2.53
CA LEU A 141 -3.54 -5.46 -2.02
C LEU A 141 -4.96 -6.01 -2.15
N GLY A 142 -5.29 -6.64 -3.27
CA GLY A 142 -6.59 -7.29 -3.48
C GLY A 142 -6.88 -8.38 -2.44
N ILE A 143 -5.89 -9.22 -2.14
CA ILE A 143 -6.00 -10.25 -1.10
C ILE A 143 -6.23 -9.61 0.28
N LEU A 144 -5.45 -8.59 0.63
CA LEU A 144 -5.60 -7.88 1.92
C LEU A 144 -7.00 -7.26 2.07
N ILE A 145 -7.48 -6.55 1.03
CA ILE A 145 -8.81 -5.93 1.03
C ILE A 145 -9.90 -6.99 1.16
N THR A 146 -9.76 -8.12 0.46
CA THR A 146 -10.72 -9.23 0.53
C THR A 146 -10.78 -9.84 1.93
N VAL A 147 -9.63 -10.15 2.52
CA VAL A 147 -9.54 -10.70 3.89
C VAL A 147 -10.11 -9.71 4.90
N TYR A 148 -9.73 -8.44 4.80
CA TYR A 148 -10.26 -7.39 5.68
C TYR A 148 -11.78 -7.23 5.57
N SER A 149 -12.33 -7.26 4.35
CA SER A 149 -13.78 -7.12 4.15
C SER A 149 -14.56 -8.29 4.70
N VAL A 150 -14.05 -9.53 4.55
CA VAL A 150 -14.64 -10.73 5.15
C VAL A 150 -14.63 -10.63 6.69
N SER A 151 -13.50 -10.25 7.28
CA SER A 151 -13.40 -10.03 8.74
C SER A 151 -14.43 -9.01 9.22
N ASN A 152 -14.54 -7.88 8.51
CA ASN A 152 -15.47 -6.80 8.85
C ASN A 152 -16.94 -7.21 8.72
N ILE A 153 -17.28 -8.11 7.78
CA ILE A 153 -18.63 -8.68 7.66
C ILE A 153 -18.93 -9.55 8.88
N ILE A 154 -18.00 -10.43 9.24
CA ILE A 154 -18.15 -11.34 10.39
C ILE A 154 -18.33 -10.51 11.67
N ASP A 155 -17.46 -9.54 11.91
CA ASP A 155 -17.51 -8.69 13.09
C ASP A 155 -18.83 -7.91 13.18
N THR A 156 -19.32 -7.37 12.07
CA THR A 156 -20.59 -6.64 12.03
C THR A 156 -21.78 -7.55 12.34
N ILE A 157 -21.78 -8.79 11.86
CA ILE A 157 -22.84 -9.77 12.13
C ILE A 157 -22.82 -10.19 13.60
N MET A 158 -21.63 -10.48 14.14
CA MET A 158 -21.46 -10.86 15.54
C MET A 158 -21.87 -9.74 16.49
N PHE A 159 -21.47 -8.51 16.18
CA PHE A 159 -21.83 -7.34 16.97
C PHE A 159 -23.36 -7.11 17.00
N LYS A 160 -24.02 -7.21 15.83
CA LYS A 160 -25.47 -7.08 15.74
C LYS A 160 -26.21 -8.19 16.52
N LYS A 161 -25.70 -9.41 16.51
CA LYS A 161 -26.25 -10.52 17.28
C LYS A 161 -26.14 -10.27 18.78
N ASN A 162 -24.97 -9.84 19.25
CA ASN A 162 -24.72 -9.55 20.67
C ASN A 162 -25.60 -8.40 21.20
N ILE A 163 -25.77 -7.34 20.41
CA ILE A 163 -26.67 -6.23 20.79
C ILE A 163 -28.12 -6.73 20.92
N ASN A 164 -28.59 -7.54 19.99
CA ASN A 164 -29.96 -8.07 20.05
C ASN A 164 -30.17 -9.00 21.25
N GLU A 165 -29.16 -9.74 21.68
CA GLU A 165 -29.25 -10.57 22.90
C GLU A 165 -29.28 -9.71 24.16
N ILE A 166 -28.47 -8.63 24.23
CA ILE A 166 -28.47 -7.68 25.36
C ILE A 166 -29.81 -6.95 25.44
N ALA A 167 -30.35 -6.49 24.31
CA ALA A 167 -31.66 -5.82 24.27
C ALA A 167 -32.79 -6.71 24.82
N LYS A 168 -32.81 -8.01 24.44
CA LYS A 168 -33.78 -8.99 24.97
C LYS A 168 -33.66 -9.26 26.46
N LEU A 169 -32.46 -9.05 27.05
CA LEU A 169 -32.25 -9.21 28.50
C LEU A 169 -32.71 -7.96 29.28
N LEU A 170 -32.73 -6.80 28.67
CA LEU A 170 -33.17 -5.51 29.26
C LEU A 170 -34.69 -5.32 29.18
N ASP A 171 -35.38 -6.03 28.24
CA ASP A 171 -36.82 -5.99 28.08
C ASP A 171 -37.56 -7.05 28.97
N LYS A 172 -36.81 -7.79 29.80
CA LYS A 172 -37.36 -8.76 30.82
C LYS A 172 -37.24 -8.17 32.22
#